data_ecd88e183548f5912c4755f099ed2f51
#
_entry.id   ecd88e183548f5912c4755f099ed2f51
#
_cell.length_a   1.000
_cell.length_b   1.000
_cell.length_c   1.000
_cell.angle_alpha   90.00
_cell.angle_beta   90.00
_cell.angle_gamma   90.00
#
_symmetry.space_group_name_H-M   'P 1'
#
loop_
_entity.id
_entity.type
_entity.pdbx_description
1 polymer ?
#
loop_
_entity_poly.entity_id
_entity_poly.type
_entity_poly.pdbx_seq_one_letter_code
_entity_poly.pdbx_strand_id
1 'polypeptide(L)'
;LSQLIRTAFIPSEGNKFVVADFSAIEARVIAWLAGETWVNEVFATHGKIYEATASQMFHVPIEKIAKGNPEYALRQKGKVATLALGYQGGSNALIAMGALNMGLTEEELPDIVQRWRTANPRIRDLWYAVEEAALAVMQTAQPQAIYNLIFNLESDIVYGQSFLTVQLPSGRKLYYPRPFLKENQFGKMAIHYYTVGQQTRKWEVTSTYGGKMTENIVQAIARDCLAETLRRIDAKGLQVVFHVHDEVIIDAPAGTTVEEICDLMAEPIAWAPGLILKGAGFEGNYYMKD
;
A
#
# COMPACT_ATOMS: atom_id res chain seq x y z
N LEU A 1 -13.29 -20.12 12.11
CA LEU A 1 -14.55 -19.38 12.31
C LEU A 1 -14.65 -18.14 11.39
N SER A 2 -13.62 -17.30 11.28
CA SER A 2 -13.69 -16.10 10.43
C SER A 2 -13.89 -16.41 8.94
N GLN A 3 -13.37 -17.52 8.43
CA GLN A 3 -13.59 -17.96 7.05
C GLN A 3 -15.03 -18.48 6.82
N LEU A 4 -15.66 -19.06 7.84
CA LEU A 4 -17.04 -19.56 7.74
C LEU A 4 -18.08 -18.43 7.68
N ILE A 5 -17.80 -17.27 8.30
CA ILE A 5 -18.72 -16.12 8.24
C ILE A 5 -18.88 -15.61 6.81
N ARG A 6 -17.81 -15.60 6.02
CA ARG A 6 -17.84 -15.13 4.63
C ARG A 6 -18.78 -15.95 3.76
N THR A 7 -18.79 -17.26 3.92
CA THR A 7 -19.64 -18.15 3.12
C THR A 7 -21.14 -18.03 3.44
N ALA A 8 -21.51 -17.26 4.48
CA ALA A 8 -22.91 -16.92 4.76
C ALA A 8 -23.46 -15.82 3.85
N PHE A 9 -22.59 -15.06 3.16
CA PHE A 9 -23.02 -14.09 2.15
C PHE A 9 -23.22 -14.82 0.84
N ILE A 10 -24.44 -14.74 0.33
CA ILE A 10 -24.88 -15.36 -0.94
C ILE A 10 -25.45 -14.25 -1.86
N PRO A 11 -25.32 -14.37 -3.17
CA PRO A 11 -25.90 -13.40 -4.12
C PRO A 11 -27.44 -13.52 -4.15
N SER A 12 -28.06 -12.51 -4.75
CA SER A 12 -29.49 -12.52 -5.03
C SER A 12 -29.86 -13.66 -5.97
N GLU A 13 -31.15 -14.06 -5.97
CA GLU A 13 -31.64 -15.12 -6.85
C GLU A 13 -31.37 -14.78 -8.33
N GLY A 14 -30.77 -15.71 -9.04
CA GLY A 14 -30.39 -15.57 -10.45
C GLY A 14 -29.07 -14.83 -10.69
N ASN A 15 -28.42 -14.32 -9.63
CA ASN A 15 -27.13 -13.63 -9.67
C ASN A 15 -25.99 -14.54 -9.19
N LYS A 16 -24.78 -14.03 -9.31
CA LYS A 16 -23.55 -14.58 -8.72
C LYS A 16 -22.73 -13.44 -8.10
N PHE A 17 -21.82 -13.78 -7.16
CA PHE A 17 -20.81 -12.82 -6.77
C PHE A 17 -19.69 -12.78 -7.79
N VAL A 18 -19.30 -11.58 -8.16
CA VAL A 18 -18.02 -11.28 -8.80
C VAL A 18 -17.18 -10.55 -7.76
N VAL A 19 -16.07 -11.18 -7.38
CA VAL A 19 -15.14 -10.68 -6.38
C VAL A 19 -13.84 -10.36 -7.08
N ALA A 20 -13.36 -9.13 -6.96
CA ALA A 20 -12.10 -8.71 -7.55
C ALA A 20 -11.31 -7.80 -6.60
N ASP A 21 -9.99 -8.00 -6.53
CA ASP A 21 -9.08 -7.19 -5.76
C ASP A 21 -7.94 -6.64 -6.63
N PHE A 22 -7.26 -5.61 -6.13
CA PHE A 22 -6.06 -5.11 -6.80
C PHE A 22 -4.86 -6.03 -6.54
N SER A 23 -4.21 -6.44 -7.60
CA SER A 23 -2.97 -7.22 -7.52
C SER A 23 -1.80 -6.33 -7.07
N ALA A 24 -1.29 -6.55 -5.85
CA ALA A 24 -0.12 -5.87 -5.28
C ALA A 24 -0.21 -4.33 -5.30
N ILE A 25 -1.36 -3.77 -4.94
CA ILE A 25 -1.64 -2.33 -5.08
C ILE A 25 -0.62 -1.45 -4.35
N GLU A 26 -0.24 -1.79 -3.12
CA GLU A 26 0.72 -0.99 -2.36
C GLU A 26 2.10 -0.95 -3.02
N ALA A 27 2.57 -2.08 -3.55
CA ALA A 27 3.85 -2.14 -4.27
C ALA A 27 3.82 -1.33 -5.58
N ARG A 28 2.67 -1.31 -6.27
CA ARG A 28 2.46 -0.48 -7.47
C ARG A 28 2.45 1.00 -7.13
N VAL A 29 1.70 1.38 -6.13
CA VAL A 29 1.54 2.79 -5.71
C VAL A 29 2.87 3.36 -5.18
N ILE A 30 3.59 2.63 -4.32
CA ILE A 30 4.86 3.15 -3.78
C ILE A 30 5.93 3.28 -4.86
N ALA A 31 6.01 2.33 -5.80
CA ALA A 31 6.95 2.38 -6.90
C ALA A 31 6.62 3.52 -7.88
N TRP A 32 5.34 3.70 -8.19
CA TRP A 32 4.88 4.80 -9.02
C TRP A 32 5.17 6.16 -8.37
N LEU A 33 4.80 6.33 -7.10
CA LEU A 33 5.00 7.58 -6.36
C LEU A 33 6.48 7.94 -6.23
N ALA A 34 7.33 6.96 -5.89
CA ALA A 34 8.77 7.15 -5.78
C ALA A 34 9.49 7.28 -7.14
N GLY A 35 8.84 6.87 -8.23
CA GLY A 35 9.47 6.73 -9.55
C GLY A 35 10.49 5.59 -9.61
N GLU A 36 10.29 4.49 -8.88
CA GLU A 36 11.19 3.32 -8.90
C GLU A 36 11.02 2.55 -10.22
N THR A 37 11.88 2.86 -11.18
CA THR A 37 11.70 2.47 -12.60
C THR A 37 11.65 0.98 -12.82
N TRP A 38 12.58 0.21 -12.22
CA TRP A 38 12.64 -1.23 -12.44
C TRP A 38 11.37 -1.95 -11.92
N VAL A 39 10.80 -1.48 -10.80
CA VAL A 39 9.54 -2.04 -10.25
C VAL A 39 8.38 -1.71 -11.17
N ASN A 40 8.31 -0.48 -11.68
CA ASN A 40 7.28 -0.08 -12.64
C ASN A 40 7.37 -0.89 -13.93
N GLU A 41 8.58 -1.17 -14.44
CA GLU A 41 8.81 -2.03 -15.60
C GLU A 41 8.36 -3.48 -15.36
N VAL A 42 8.61 -4.02 -14.16
CA VAL A 42 8.09 -5.35 -13.77
C VAL A 42 6.57 -5.38 -13.87
N PHE A 43 5.88 -4.36 -13.35
CA PHE A 43 4.43 -4.29 -13.41
C PHE A 43 3.89 -4.02 -14.83
N ALA A 44 4.64 -3.32 -15.66
CA ALA A 44 4.29 -3.11 -17.08
C ALA A 44 4.45 -4.37 -17.95
N THR A 45 5.25 -5.32 -17.51
CA THR A 45 5.57 -6.53 -18.28
C THR A 45 4.91 -7.78 -17.69
N HIS A 46 5.60 -8.47 -16.80
CA HIS A 46 5.16 -9.80 -16.34
C HIS A 46 4.52 -9.80 -14.93
N GLY A 47 4.68 -8.72 -14.15
CA GLY A 47 4.07 -8.56 -12.83
C GLY A 47 4.64 -9.46 -11.70
N LYS A 48 5.68 -10.23 -11.95
CA LYS A 48 6.29 -11.17 -10.98
C LYS A 48 7.19 -10.43 -10.00
N ILE A 49 6.59 -9.58 -9.17
CA ILE A 49 7.36 -8.67 -8.30
C ILE A 49 8.24 -9.40 -7.28
N TYR A 50 7.81 -10.54 -6.74
CA TYR A 50 8.57 -11.26 -5.72
C TYR A 50 9.80 -11.94 -6.31
N GLU A 51 9.68 -12.56 -7.48
CA GLU A 51 10.78 -13.13 -8.24
C GLU A 51 11.75 -12.03 -8.69
N ALA A 52 11.23 -10.92 -9.17
CA ALA A 52 12.05 -9.78 -9.60
C ALA A 52 12.80 -9.14 -8.42
N THR A 53 12.16 -8.96 -7.27
CA THR A 53 12.82 -8.48 -6.05
C THR A 53 13.94 -9.42 -5.62
N ALA A 54 13.70 -10.73 -5.63
CA ALA A 54 14.74 -11.71 -5.34
C ALA A 54 15.89 -11.65 -6.35
N SER A 55 15.58 -11.52 -7.63
CA SER A 55 16.57 -11.35 -8.69
C SER A 55 17.47 -10.14 -8.45
N GLN A 56 16.90 -8.99 -8.13
CA GLN A 56 17.64 -7.76 -7.83
C GLN A 56 18.50 -7.88 -6.56
N MET A 57 17.97 -8.49 -5.51
CA MET A 57 18.67 -8.64 -4.23
C MET A 57 19.85 -9.62 -4.28
N PHE A 58 19.67 -10.73 -5.01
CA PHE A 58 20.64 -11.84 -4.99
C PHE A 58 21.43 -11.97 -6.31
N HIS A 59 21.18 -11.10 -7.30
CA HIS A 59 21.82 -11.11 -8.61
C HIS A 59 21.68 -12.46 -9.33
N VAL A 60 20.53 -13.11 -9.17
CA VAL A 60 20.15 -14.35 -9.83
C VAL A 60 19.16 -14.03 -10.97
N PRO A 61 19.37 -14.48 -12.20
CA PRO A 61 18.43 -14.27 -13.31
C PRO A 61 17.02 -14.73 -12.93
N ILE A 62 16.01 -13.92 -13.24
CA ILE A 62 14.61 -14.17 -12.85
C ILE A 62 14.08 -15.50 -13.39
N GLU A 63 14.57 -15.93 -14.55
CA GLU A 63 14.21 -17.20 -15.21
C GLU A 63 14.61 -18.41 -14.37
N LYS A 64 15.64 -18.28 -13.54
CA LYS A 64 16.08 -19.34 -12.62
C LYS A 64 15.19 -19.39 -11.37
N ILE A 65 14.53 -18.27 -11.01
CA ILE A 65 13.61 -18.19 -9.85
C ILE A 65 12.21 -18.68 -10.28
N ALA A 66 12.15 -19.87 -10.82
CA ALA A 66 10.93 -20.50 -11.34
C ALA A 66 10.66 -21.83 -10.64
N LYS A 67 9.37 -22.22 -10.58
CA LYS A 67 8.97 -23.53 -10.01
C LYS A 67 9.75 -24.67 -10.65
N GLY A 68 10.30 -25.54 -9.82
CA GLY A 68 11.14 -26.68 -10.26
C GLY A 68 12.62 -26.43 -10.17
N ASN A 69 13.08 -25.20 -10.05
CA ASN A 69 14.49 -24.87 -9.87
C ASN A 69 14.84 -24.69 -8.38
N PRO A 70 16.07 -25.02 -7.96
CA PRO A 70 16.53 -24.79 -6.58
C PRO A 70 16.42 -23.31 -6.14
N GLU A 71 16.68 -22.39 -7.06
CA GLU A 71 16.62 -20.93 -6.83
C GLU A 71 15.20 -20.41 -6.56
N TYR A 72 14.17 -21.22 -6.80
CA TYR A 72 12.78 -20.81 -6.49
C TYR A 72 12.57 -20.47 -5.00
N ALA A 73 13.39 -21.04 -4.11
CA ALA A 73 13.38 -20.68 -2.68
C ALA A 73 13.65 -19.19 -2.44
N LEU A 74 14.41 -18.52 -3.32
CA LEU A 74 14.69 -17.09 -3.23
C LEU A 74 13.43 -16.23 -3.41
N ARG A 75 12.42 -16.72 -4.14
CA ARG A 75 11.13 -16.02 -4.27
C ARG A 75 10.50 -15.71 -2.93
N GLN A 76 10.62 -16.62 -1.95
CA GLN A 76 10.08 -16.41 -0.62
C GLN A 76 10.80 -15.26 0.12
N LYS A 77 12.13 -15.18 -0.02
CA LYS A 77 12.92 -14.06 0.49
C LYS A 77 12.51 -12.74 -0.18
N GLY A 78 12.32 -12.73 -1.50
CA GLY A 78 11.81 -11.58 -2.23
C GLY A 78 10.41 -11.16 -1.81
N LYS A 79 9.49 -12.12 -1.56
CA LYS A 79 8.14 -11.85 -1.07
C LYS A 79 8.17 -11.14 0.29
N VAL A 80 8.89 -11.71 1.26
CA VAL A 80 8.99 -11.14 2.61
C VAL A 80 9.60 -9.74 2.56
N ALA A 81 10.68 -9.57 1.80
CA ALA A 81 11.34 -8.28 1.64
C ALA A 81 10.40 -7.22 1.02
N THR A 82 9.67 -7.57 -0.05
CA THR A 82 8.71 -6.66 -0.68
C THR A 82 7.61 -6.20 0.27
N LEU A 83 7.07 -7.12 1.09
CA LEU A 83 5.98 -6.81 2.01
C LEU A 83 6.42 -6.06 3.26
N ALA A 84 7.63 -6.33 3.79
CA ALA A 84 8.09 -5.81 5.06
C ALA A 84 8.88 -4.50 4.96
N LEU A 85 9.59 -4.27 3.85
CA LEU A 85 10.62 -3.24 3.78
C LEU A 85 10.20 -1.96 3.07
N GLY A 86 9.04 -1.97 2.41
CA GLY A 86 8.53 -0.83 1.64
C GLY A 86 8.35 0.46 2.46
N TYR A 87 8.20 0.36 3.77
CA TYR A 87 7.88 1.47 4.68
C TYR A 87 8.97 1.68 5.76
N GLN A 88 10.23 1.67 5.32
CA GLN A 88 11.40 1.87 6.19
C GLN A 88 11.60 0.76 7.23
N GLY A 89 10.96 -0.41 7.02
CA GLY A 89 11.12 -1.57 7.88
C GLY A 89 12.57 -2.03 7.98
N GLY A 90 12.91 -2.67 9.09
CA GLY A 90 14.19 -3.32 9.34
C GLY A 90 14.01 -4.79 9.67
N SER A 91 15.01 -5.42 10.31
CA SER A 91 14.98 -6.84 10.70
C SER A 91 13.74 -7.21 11.51
N ASN A 92 13.31 -6.35 12.43
CA ASN A 92 12.08 -6.58 13.22
C ASN A 92 10.82 -6.65 12.36
N ALA A 93 10.72 -5.86 11.29
CA ALA A 93 9.60 -5.92 10.37
C ALA A 93 9.58 -7.24 9.58
N LEU A 94 10.76 -7.74 9.17
CA LEU A 94 10.90 -9.06 8.54
C LEU A 94 10.45 -10.18 9.49
N ILE A 95 10.86 -10.13 10.76
CA ILE A 95 10.44 -11.09 11.80
C ILE A 95 8.93 -11.06 11.98
N ALA A 96 8.33 -9.87 12.11
CA ALA A 96 6.89 -9.71 12.26
C ALA A 96 6.09 -10.26 11.06
N MET A 97 6.67 -10.21 9.86
CA MET A 97 6.10 -10.78 8.64
C MET A 97 6.40 -12.29 8.47
N GLY A 98 6.95 -12.93 9.51
CA GLY A 98 7.16 -14.37 9.54
C GLY A 98 8.44 -14.85 8.83
N ALA A 99 9.44 -14.01 8.66
CA ALA A 99 10.69 -14.35 7.98
C ALA A 99 11.36 -15.61 8.56
N LEU A 100 11.39 -15.75 9.90
CA LEU A 100 11.95 -16.91 10.58
C LEU A 100 11.17 -18.19 10.29
N ASN A 101 9.85 -18.11 10.25
CA ASN A 101 8.98 -19.25 9.91
C ASN A 101 9.13 -19.68 8.44
N MET A 102 9.70 -18.81 7.60
CA MET A 102 9.97 -19.06 6.19
C MET A 102 11.42 -19.54 5.95
N GLY A 103 12.14 -19.87 7.01
CA GLY A 103 13.49 -20.46 6.94
C GLY A 103 14.62 -19.44 6.83
N LEU A 104 14.38 -18.16 7.11
CA LEU A 104 15.44 -17.15 7.27
C LEU A 104 15.98 -17.19 8.69
N THR A 105 17.28 -16.95 8.86
CA THR A 105 17.92 -16.80 10.18
C THR A 105 18.02 -15.32 10.57
N GLU A 106 18.11 -15.03 11.86
CA GLU A 106 18.25 -13.65 12.34
C GLU A 106 19.52 -12.97 11.79
N GLU A 107 20.59 -13.74 11.59
CA GLU A 107 21.87 -13.25 11.05
C GLU A 107 21.77 -12.82 9.59
N GLU A 108 20.83 -13.41 8.80
CA GLU A 108 20.60 -13.02 7.39
C GLU A 108 19.81 -11.73 7.26
N LEU A 109 18.98 -11.36 8.25
CA LEU A 109 18.02 -10.27 8.11
C LEU A 109 18.66 -8.90 7.83
N PRO A 110 19.77 -8.49 8.49
CA PRO A 110 20.43 -7.21 8.18
C PRO A 110 20.92 -7.12 6.73
N ASP A 111 21.46 -8.21 6.19
CA ASP A 111 21.92 -8.28 4.80
C ASP A 111 20.73 -8.17 3.82
N ILE A 112 19.62 -8.85 4.10
CA ILE A 112 18.39 -8.75 3.31
C ILE A 112 17.85 -7.31 3.29
N VAL A 113 17.81 -6.64 4.45
CA VAL A 113 17.41 -5.23 4.54
C VAL A 113 18.29 -4.34 3.67
N GLN A 114 19.62 -4.54 3.78
CA GLN A 114 20.58 -3.72 3.03
C GLN A 114 20.47 -3.96 1.51
N ARG A 115 20.37 -5.21 1.07
CA ARG A 115 20.19 -5.57 -0.36
C ARG A 115 18.91 -4.97 -0.91
N TRP A 116 17.81 -5.06 -0.18
CA TRP A 116 16.55 -4.50 -0.62
C TRP A 116 16.63 -2.96 -0.75
N ARG A 117 17.19 -2.26 0.23
CA ARG A 117 17.37 -0.80 0.18
C ARG A 117 18.29 -0.35 -0.94
N THR A 118 19.31 -1.16 -1.26
CA THR A 118 20.21 -0.89 -2.39
C THR A 118 19.50 -1.10 -3.73
N ALA A 119 18.63 -2.10 -3.83
CA ALA A 119 17.83 -2.38 -5.01
C ALA A 119 16.69 -1.36 -5.22
N ASN A 120 16.22 -0.70 -4.16
CA ASN A 120 15.10 0.24 -4.19
C ASN A 120 15.49 1.64 -3.69
N PRO A 121 16.47 2.31 -4.34
CA PRO A 121 17.01 3.58 -3.84
C PRO A 121 15.98 4.70 -3.84
N ARG A 122 15.08 4.76 -4.83
CA ARG A 122 14.06 5.81 -4.94
C ARG A 122 12.96 5.67 -3.90
N ILE A 123 12.56 4.44 -3.56
CA ILE A 123 11.61 4.19 -2.48
C ILE A 123 12.23 4.60 -1.14
N ARG A 124 13.50 4.26 -0.92
CA ARG A 124 14.25 4.69 0.27
C ARG A 124 14.30 6.22 0.37
N ASP A 125 14.63 6.90 -0.73
CA ASP A 125 14.76 8.35 -0.77
C ASP A 125 13.39 9.03 -0.56
N LEU A 126 12.29 8.42 -1.00
CA LEU A 126 10.94 8.89 -0.73
C LEU A 126 10.64 8.96 0.78
N TRP A 127 11.02 7.97 1.59
CA TRP A 127 10.79 8.02 3.03
C TRP A 127 11.43 9.23 3.68
N TYR A 128 12.68 9.52 3.33
CA TYR A 128 13.42 10.65 3.89
C TYR A 128 12.86 11.98 3.39
N ALA A 129 12.51 12.07 2.11
CA ALA A 129 11.90 13.28 1.56
C ALA A 129 10.53 13.60 2.19
N VAL A 130 9.71 12.57 2.45
CA VAL A 130 8.42 12.72 3.16
C VAL A 130 8.63 13.23 4.59
N GLU A 131 9.61 12.69 5.32
CA GLU A 131 9.93 13.13 6.68
C GLU A 131 10.45 14.58 6.69
N GLU A 132 11.38 14.90 5.80
CA GLU A 132 11.97 16.22 5.67
C GLU A 132 10.91 17.28 5.31
N ALA A 133 10.04 17.00 4.33
CA ALA A 133 8.96 17.90 3.96
C ALA A 133 7.99 18.17 5.12
N ALA A 134 7.60 17.12 5.84
CA ALA A 134 6.71 17.26 6.99
C ALA A 134 7.37 18.05 8.13
N LEU A 135 8.65 17.80 8.45
CA LEU A 135 9.41 18.55 9.45
C LEU A 135 9.58 20.02 9.02
N ALA A 136 9.90 20.29 7.75
CA ALA A 136 10.05 21.66 7.24
C ALA A 136 8.74 22.46 7.40
N VAL A 137 7.58 21.87 7.08
CA VAL A 137 6.27 22.49 7.32
C VAL A 137 6.06 22.81 8.80
N MET A 138 6.39 21.87 9.68
CA MET A 138 6.25 22.08 11.13
C MET A 138 7.16 23.16 11.71
N GLN A 139 8.33 23.38 11.10
CA GLN A 139 9.32 24.38 11.52
C GLN A 139 9.02 25.77 10.95
N THR A 140 8.57 25.84 9.70
CA THR A 140 8.48 27.09 8.94
C THR A 140 7.04 27.57 8.72
N ALA A 141 6.05 26.72 8.92
CA ALA A 141 4.65 26.91 8.52
C ALA A 141 4.46 27.21 7.02
N GLN A 142 5.46 26.90 6.19
CA GLN A 142 5.39 27.06 4.74
C GLN A 142 5.07 25.73 4.07
N PRO A 143 4.11 25.69 3.12
CA PRO A 143 3.79 24.46 2.39
C PRO A 143 5.01 23.89 1.67
N GLN A 144 5.08 22.56 1.60
CA GLN A 144 6.10 21.82 0.86
C GLN A 144 5.44 20.91 -0.18
N ALA A 145 5.96 20.91 -1.39
CA ALA A 145 5.48 20.06 -2.49
C ALA A 145 6.59 19.10 -2.92
N ILE A 146 6.33 17.79 -2.84
CA ILE A 146 7.23 16.71 -3.28
C ILE A 146 6.41 15.56 -3.88
N TYR A 147 6.90 14.87 -4.92
CA TYR A 147 6.30 13.63 -5.47
C TYR A 147 4.77 13.71 -5.69
N ASN A 148 4.27 14.83 -6.22
CA ASN A 148 2.82 15.09 -6.35
C ASN A 148 2.04 15.10 -5.02
N LEU A 149 2.72 15.30 -3.89
CA LEU A 149 2.16 15.49 -2.56
C LEU A 149 2.34 16.94 -2.13
N ILE A 150 1.37 17.48 -1.39
CA ILE A 150 1.50 18.82 -0.79
C ILE A 150 1.32 18.67 0.72
N PHE A 151 2.37 19.02 1.46
CA PHE A 151 2.36 19.10 2.92
C PHE A 151 2.04 20.53 3.33
N ASN A 152 1.13 20.69 4.30
CA ASN A 152 0.73 21.99 4.78
C ASN A 152 0.36 21.95 6.27
N LEU A 153 0.44 23.11 6.96
CA LEU A 153 -0.09 23.30 8.30
C LEU A 153 -1.39 24.11 8.17
N GLU A 154 -2.50 23.50 8.48
CA GLU A 154 -3.84 24.09 8.38
C GLU A 154 -4.46 24.25 9.75
N SER A 155 -5.27 25.29 9.92
CA SER A 155 -6.04 25.51 11.14
C SER A 155 -7.52 25.52 10.81
N ASP A 156 -8.31 24.81 11.62
CA ASP A 156 -9.76 24.88 11.56
C ASP A 156 -10.22 26.23 12.09
N ILE A 157 -11.01 26.94 11.30
CA ILE A 157 -11.53 28.28 11.64
C ILE A 157 -12.55 28.20 12.79
N VAL A 158 -13.28 27.08 12.91
CA VAL A 158 -14.37 26.93 13.90
C VAL A 158 -13.85 26.58 15.28
N TYR A 159 -12.89 25.64 15.35
CA TYR A 159 -12.40 25.12 16.63
C TYR A 159 -10.96 25.52 16.95
N GLY A 160 -10.28 26.25 16.06
CA GLY A 160 -8.91 26.69 16.23
C GLY A 160 -7.89 25.55 16.35
N GLN A 161 -8.23 24.35 15.83
CA GLN A 161 -7.32 23.21 15.87
C GLN A 161 -6.39 23.22 14.67
N SER A 162 -5.11 22.96 14.93
CA SER A 162 -4.11 22.81 13.85
C SER A 162 -4.02 21.35 13.37
N PHE A 163 -3.70 21.20 12.09
CA PHE A 163 -3.49 19.93 11.43
C PHE A 163 -2.26 20.02 10.54
N LEU A 164 -1.33 19.07 10.65
CA LEU A 164 -0.44 18.80 9.55
C LEU A 164 -1.24 18.00 8.53
N THR A 165 -1.31 18.49 7.30
CA THR A 165 -2.06 17.85 6.21
C THR A 165 -1.12 17.37 5.12
N VAL A 166 -1.49 16.28 4.46
CA VAL A 166 -0.83 15.79 3.26
C VAL A 166 -1.90 15.65 2.17
N GLN A 167 -1.88 16.52 1.19
CA GLN A 167 -2.74 16.42 0.02
C GLN A 167 -2.18 15.37 -0.93
N LEU A 168 -3.01 14.42 -1.30
CA LEU A 168 -2.74 13.32 -2.21
C LEU A 168 -2.96 13.74 -3.67
N PRO A 169 -2.44 12.98 -4.66
CA PRO A 169 -2.67 13.26 -6.08
C PRO A 169 -4.15 13.32 -6.47
N SER A 170 -5.02 12.59 -5.77
CA SER A 170 -6.48 12.63 -5.93
C SER A 170 -7.13 13.95 -5.48
N GLY A 171 -6.39 14.81 -4.79
CA GLY A 171 -6.90 16.02 -4.11
C GLY A 171 -7.40 15.79 -2.70
N ARG A 172 -7.60 14.54 -2.27
CA ARG A 172 -7.94 14.21 -0.88
C ARG A 172 -6.77 14.49 0.06
N LYS A 173 -7.06 14.74 1.33
CA LYS A 173 -6.03 15.03 2.34
C LYS A 173 -6.02 13.98 3.45
N LEU A 174 -4.82 13.67 3.93
CA LEU A 174 -4.59 13.06 5.24
C LEU A 174 -4.42 14.15 6.29
N TYR A 175 -4.87 13.90 7.50
CA TYR A 175 -4.87 14.86 8.61
C TYR A 175 -4.17 14.25 9.81
N TYR A 176 -3.20 14.98 10.38
CA TYR A 176 -2.51 14.67 11.62
C TYR A 176 -2.89 15.76 12.65
N PRO A 177 -3.84 15.47 13.57
CA PRO A 177 -4.41 16.50 14.46
C PRO A 177 -3.42 16.97 15.52
N ARG A 178 -3.46 18.28 15.81
CA ARG A 178 -2.65 18.93 16.85
C ARG A 178 -1.18 18.53 16.79
N PRO A 179 -0.51 18.70 15.64
CA PRO A 179 0.86 18.28 15.46
C PRO A 179 1.81 19.15 16.28
N PHE A 180 2.86 18.57 16.82
CA PHE A 180 3.94 19.28 17.50
C PHE A 180 5.26 18.54 17.36
N LEU A 181 6.36 19.28 17.51
CA LEU A 181 7.71 18.72 17.45
C LEU A 181 8.19 18.36 18.86
N LYS A 182 8.74 17.17 19.01
CA LYS A 182 9.37 16.70 20.25
C LYS A 182 10.48 15.70 19.91
N GLU A 183 11.53 15.67 20.70
CA GLU A 183 12.59 14.65 20.58
C GLU A 183 12.00 13.25 20.83
N ASN A 184 12.38 12.32 19.99
CA ASN A 184 12.07 10.90 20.15
C ASN A 184 13.10 10.23 21.08
N GLN A 185 12.91 8.93 21.34
CA GLN A 185 13.80 8.12 22.20
C GLN A 185 15.26 8.05 21.71
N PHE A 186 15.54 8.47 20.49
CA PHE A 186 16.88 8.50 19.87
C PHE A 186 17.50 9.91 19.86
N GLY A 187 16.90 10.89 20.54
CA GLY A 187 17.36 12.26 20.56
C GLY A 187 17.16 13.03 19.24
N LYS A 188 16.30 12.52 18.34
CA LYS A 188 15.98 13.19 17.07
C LYS A 188 14.63 13.87 17.18
N MET A 189 14.54 15.07 16.60
CA MET A 189 13.26 15.78 16.47
C MET A 189 12.29 14.96 15.62
N ALA A 190 11.10 14.71 16.14
CA ALA A 190 10.05 13.93 15.49
C ALA A 190 8.70 14.63 15.60
N ILE A 191 7.82 14.37 14.65
CA ILE A 191 6.45 14.86 14.64
C ILE A 191 5.60 13.97 15.55
N HIS A 192 4.93 14.58 16.50
CA HIS A 192 3.92 13.97 17.36
C HIS A 192 2.56 14.54 17.01
N TYR A 193 1.51 13.74 17.12
CA TYR A 193 0.15 14.16 16.87
C TYR A 193 -0.83 13.33 17.69
N TYR A 194 -2.08 13.78 17.77
CA TYR A 194 -3.12 13.07 18.50
C TYR A 194 -3.88 12.11 17.57
N THR A 195 -4.19 10.93 18.07
CA THR A 195 -4.96 9.91 17.35
C THR A 195 -5.72 9.01 18.32
N VAL A 196 -6.64 8.22 17.80
CA VAL A 196 -7.27 7.14 18.58
C VAL A 196 -6.36 5.93 18.57
N GLY A 197 -5.84 5.53 19.73
CA GLY A 197 -4.99 4.35 19.86
C GLY A 197 -5.71 3.08 19.43
N GLN A 198 -5.08 2.26 18.60
CA GLN A 198 -5.70 1.07 18.05
C GLN A 198 -6.06 0.02 19.13
N GLN A 199 -5.21 -0.10 20.15
CA GLN A 199 -5.42 -1.04 21.25
C GLN A 199 -6.23 -0.41 22.39
N THR A 200 -5.88 0.82 22.77
CA THR A 200 -6.48 1.53 23.90
C THR A 200 -7.87 2.08 23.61
N ARG A 201 -8.20 2.32 22.32
CA ARG A 201 -9.41 3.01 21.86
C ARG A 201 -9.60 4.40 22.48
N LYS A 202 -8.54 4.97 23.05
CA LYS A 202 -8.53 6.31 23.67
C LYS A 202 -7.79 7.30 22.78
N TRP A 203 -8.13 8.57 22.98
CA TRP A 203 -7.42 9.68 22.35
C TRP A 203 -6.05 9.83 23.02
N GLU A 204 -4.98 9.64 22.26
CA GLU A 204 -3.61 9.60 22.77
C GLU A 204 -2.64 10.26 21.81
N VAL A 205 -1.46 10.59 22.31
CA VAL A 205 -0.35 11.12 21.50
C VAL A 205 0.47 9.96 20.95
N THR A 206 0.79 10.04 19.67
CA THR A 206 1.75 9.14 19.00
C THR A 206 2.78 9.93 18.22
N SER A 207 3.92 9.32 17.92
CA SER A 207 4.93 9.90 17.01
C SER A 207 4.82 9.27 15.63
N THR A 208 5.29 10.01 14.62
CA THR A 208 5.42 9.49 13.26
C THR A 208 6.81 9.75 12.70
N TYR A 209 7.14 9.09 11.60
CA TYR A 209 8.39 9.19 10.88
C TYR A 209 8.14 8.94 9.38
N GLY A 210 9.14 9.16 8.54
CA GLY A 210 8.98 9.12 7.08
C GLY A 210 8.37 7.84 6.55
N GLY A 211 8.83 6.68 7.02
CA GLY A 211 8.26 5.39 6.60
C GLY A 211 6.81 5.21 6.99
N LYS A 212 6.40 5.62 8.20
CA LYS A 212 5.00 5.52 8.65
C LYS A 212 4.09 6.48 7.89
N MET A 213 4.56 7.69 7.61
CA MET A 213 3.82 8.63 6.78
C MET A 213 3.69 8.14 5.34
N THR A 214 4.76 7.56 4.79
CA THR A 214 4.74 6.94 3.45
C THR A 214 3.73 5.78 3.39
N GLU A 215 3.67 4.92 4.40
CA GLU A 215 2.66 3.86 4.50
C GLU A 215 1.24 4.45 4.45
N ASN A 216 0.94 5.45 5.28
CA ASN A 216 -0.36 6.10 5.30
C ASN A 216 -0.71 6.72 3.93
N ILE A 217 0.25 7.38 3.27
CA ILE A 217 0.09 7.99 1.94
C ILE A 217 -0.22 6.91 0.89
N VAL A 218 0.55 5.84 0.85
CA VAL A 218 0.40 4.76 -0.13
C VAL A 218 -0.94 4.05 0.04
N GLN A 219 -1.32 3.71 1.27
CA GLN A 219 -2.62 3.08 1.57
C GLN A 219 -3.79 4.02 1.23
N ALA A 220 -3.63 5.32 1.46
CA ALA A 220 -4.64 6.30 1.10
C ALA A 220 -4.80 6.46 -0.42
N ILE A 221 -3.71 6.48 -1.19
CA ILE A 221 -3.75 6.49 -2.66
C ILE A 221 -4.38 5.19 -3.17
N ALA A 222 -4.04 4.03 -2.62
CA ALA A 222 -4.66 2.75 -2.96
C ALA A 222 -6.18 2.79 -2.72
N ARG A 223 -6.62 3.38 -1.60
CA ARG A 223 -8.05 3.60 -1.33
C ARG A 223 -8.71 4.53 -2.34
N ASP A 224 -8.01 5.56 -2.82
CA ASP A 224 -8.51 6.46 -3.85
C ASP A 224 -8.64 5.74 -5.22
N CYS A 225 -7.73 4.83 -5.55
CA CYS A 225 -7.85 3.94 -6.72
C CYS A 225 -9.11 3.06 -6.63
N LEU A 226 -9.37 2.50 -5.43
CA LEU A 226 -10.59 1.73 -5.22
C LEU A 226 -11.85 2.60 -5.36
N ALA A 227 -11.83 3.83 -4.86
CA ALA A 227 -12.96 4.76 -5.02
C ALA A 227 -13.28 5.05 -6.49
N GLU A 228 -12.25 5.20 -7.34
CA GLU A 228 -12.45 5.33 -8.79
C GLU A 228 -13.05 4.06 -9.40
N THR A 229 -12.58 2.89 -8.98
CA THR A 229 -13.15 1.61 -9.41
C THR A 229 -14.62 1.49 -9.02
N LEU A 230 -14.97 1.79 -7.76
CA LEU A 230 -16.37 1.76 -7.30
C LEU A 230 -17.26 2.67 -8.15
N ARG A 231 -16.80 3.87 -8.48
CA ARG A 231 -17.53 4.82 -9.32
C ARG A 231 -17.72 4.30 -10.75
N ARG A 232 -16.73 3.60 -11.31
CA ARG A 232 -16.81 2.98 -12.65
C ARG A 232 -17.82 1.83 -12.68
N ILE A 233 -17.79 0.98 -11.66
CA ILE A 233 -18.72 -0.15 -11.49
C ILE A 233 -20.16 0.35 -11.35
N ASP A 234 -20.37 1.38 -10.52
CA ASP A 234 -21.69 2.03 -10.36
C ASP A 234 -22.20 2.63 -11.67
N ALA A 235 -21.33 3.29 -12.44
CA ALA A 235 -21.67 3.83 -13.76
C ALA A 235 -22.06 2.77 -14.80
N LYS A 236 -21.68 1.51 -14.59
CA LYS A 236 -22.13 0.35 -15.38
C LYS A 236 -23.46 -0.21 -14.89
N GLY A 237 -24.05 0.33 -13.83
CA GLY A 237 -25.27 -0.17 -13.22
C GLY A 237 -25.10 -1.48 -12.45
N LEU A 238 -23.88 -1.86 -12.08
CA LEU A 238 -23.57 -3.05 -11.31
C LEU A 238 -23.63 -2.76 -9.80
N GLN A 239 -24.23 -3.66 -9.03
CA GLN A 239 -24.44 -3.48 -7.59
C GLN A 239 -23.25 -3.94 -6.78
N VAL A 240 -22.43 -2.99 -6.28
CA VAL A 240 -21.43 -3.28 -5.25
C VAL A 240 -22.13 -3.44 -3.92
N VAL A 241 -22.08 -4.63 -3.33
CA VAL A 241 -22.75 -4.92 -2.04
C VAL A 241 -21.86 -4.55 -0.86
N PHE A 242 -20.54 -4.76 -0.98
CA PHE A 242 -19.55 -4.27 -0.03
C PHE A 242 -18.13 -4.33 -0.63
N HIS A 243 -17.17 -3.78 0.07
CA HIS A 243 -15.76 -3.84 -0.26
C HIS A 243 -14.93 -4.12 1.00
N VAL A 244 -13.78 -4.77 0.85
CA VAL A 244 -12.87 -5.09 1.95
C VAL A 244 -11.45 -4.72 1.52
N HIS A 245 -10.80 -3.78 2.22
CA HIS A 245 -9.48 -3.25 1.85
C HIS A 245 -9.44 -2.72 0.40
N ASP A 246 -8.87 -3.50 -0.52
CA ASP A 246 -8.70 -3.24 -1.96
C ASP A 246 -9.58 -4.14 -2.85
N GLU A 247 -10.46 -4.94 -2.22
CA GLU A 247 -11.38 -5.89 -2.85
C GLU A 247 -12.78 -5.30 -2.98
N VAL A 248 -13.44 -5.57 -4.10
CA VAL A 248 -14.86 -5.27 -4.35
C VAL A 248 -15.66 -6.55 -4.49
N ILE A 249 -16.87 -6.54 -3.93
CA ILE A 249 -17.81 -7.66 -4.02
C ILE A 249 -19.09 -7.14 -4.70
N ILE A 250 -19.42 -7.74 -5.84
CA ILE A 250 -20.53 -7.32 -6.69
C ILE A 250 -21.55 -8.44 -6.74
N ASP A 251 -22.81 -8.10 -6.44
CA ASP A 251 -23.96 -8.96 -6.71
C ASP A 251 -24.38 -8.74 -8.18
N ALA A 252 -23.89 -9.61 -9.06
CA ALA A 252 -23.91 -9.40 -10.49
C ALA A 252 -24.81 -10.39 -11.23
N PRO A 253 -25.48 -9.94 -12.32
CA PRO A 253 -26.15 -10.85 -13.23
C PRO A 253 -25.23 -11.95 -13.75
N ALA A 254 -25.77 -13.13 -14.05
CA ALA A 254 -25.00 -14.30 -14.46
C ALA A 254 -24.04 -14.06 -15.66
N GLY A 255 -24.36 -13.10 -16.52
CA GLY A 255 -23.55 -12.75 -17.69
C GLY A 255 -22.34 -11.86 -17.42
N THR A 256 -22.23 -11.25 -16.23
CA THR A 256 -21.07 -10.40 -15.85
C THR A 256 -19.87 -11.29 -15.57
N THR A 257 -18.69 -10.94 -16.08
CA THR A 257 -17.46 -11.72 -15.85
C THR A 257 -16.49 -11.02 -14.92
N VAL A 258 -15.64 -11.79 -14.27
CA VAL A 258 -14.58 -11.25 -13.41
C VAL A 258 -13.56 -10.43 -14.24
N GLU A 259 -13.32 -10.83 -15.50
CA GLU A 259 -12.44 -10.12 -16.43
C GLU A 259 -12.95 -8.70 -16.68
N GLU A 260 -14.26 -8.53 -16.90
CA GLU A 260 -14.86 -7.21 -17.07
C GLU A 260 -14.62 -6.28 -15.88
N ILE A 261 -14.71 -6.81 -14.65
CA ILE A 261 -14.44 -6.02 -13.44
C ILE A 261 -12.94 -5.74 -13.29
N CYS A 262 -12.09 -6.73 -13.57
CA CYS A 262 -10.64 -6.54 -13.57
C CYS A 262 -10.18 -5.48 -14.59
N ASP A 263 -10.82 -5.41 -15.75
CA ASP A 263 -10.54 -4.39 -16.77
C ASP A 263 -10.93 -3.00 -16.27
N LEU A 264 -12.10 -2.84 -15.62
CA LEU A 264 -12.50 -1.58 -14.99
C LEU A 264 -11.51 -1.14 -13.89
N MET A 265 -10.98 -2.08 -13.11
CA MET A 265 -9.96 -1.82 -12.11
C MET A 265 -8.63 -1.37 -12.74
N ALA A 266 -8.29 -1.93 -13.90
CA ALA A 266 -7.03 -1.65 -14.59
C ALA A 266 -7.05 -0.36 -15.43
N GLU A 267 -8.21 0.26 -15.66
CA GLU A 267 -8.31 1.50 -16.42
C GLU A 267 -7.43 2.62 -15.84
N PRO A 268 -6.75 3.40 -16.68
CA PRO A 268 -5.95 4.53 -16.24
C PRO A 268 -6.75 5.53 -15.40
N ILE A 269 -6.10 6.11 -14.38
CA ILE A 269 -6.69 7.11 -13.50
C ILE A 269 -6.12 8.49 -13.86
N ALA A 270 -6.97 9.48 -14.10
CA ALA A 270 -6.57 10.79 -14.58
C ALA A 270 -5.58 11.52 -13.64
N TRP A 271 -5.76 11.40 -12.33
CA TRP A 271 -4.88 12.02 -11.33
C TRP A 271 -3.63 11.19 -11.01
N ALA A 272 -3.50 9.96 -11.57
CA ALA A 272 -2.35 9.07 -11.38
C ALA A 272 -1.75 8.64 -12.73
N PRO A 273 -1.29 9.55 -13.59
CA PRO A 273 -0.74 9.18 -14.89
C PRO A 273 0.46 8.26 -14.73
N GLY A 274 0.47 7.17 -15.49
CA GLY A 274 1.55 6.16 -15.46
C GLY A 274 1.46 5.13 -14.32
N LEU A 275 0.48 5.24 -13.40
CA LEU A 275 0.21 4.17 -12.43
C LEU A 275 -0.43 2.97 -13.15
N ILE A 276 0.26 1.83 -13.13
CA ILE A 276 -0.19 0.60 -13.77
C ILE A 276 -0.97 -0.23 -12.74
N LEU A 277 -2.27 -0.33 -12.91
CA LEU A 277 -3.17 -1.11 -12.07
C LEU A 277 -3.47 -2.47 -12.72
N LYS A 278 -3.83 -3.46 -11.91
CA LYS A 278 -4.29 -4.76 -12.36
C LYS A 278 -5.26 -5.34 -11.34
N GLY A 279 -6.42 -5.77 -11.80
CA GLY A 279 -7.37 -6.56 -11.02
C GLY A 279 -7.07 -8.06 -11.14
N ALA A 280 -7.48 -8.81 -10.14
CA ALA A 280 -7.57 -10.27 -10.13
C ALA A 280 -8.79 -10.66 -9.29
N GLY A 281 -9.41 -11.79 -9.58
CA GLY A 281 -10.60 -12.16 -8.82
C GLY A 281 -11.20 -13.50 -9.23
N PHE A 282 -12.39 -13.76 -8.76
CA PHE A 282 -13.14 -14.98 -9.03
C PHE A 282 -14.65 -14.72 -9.06
N GLU A 283 -15.39 -15.72 -9.53
CA GLU A 283 -16.84 -15.76 -9.51
C GLU A 283 -17.31 -16.89 -8.61
N GLY A 284 -18.42 -16.67 -7.90
CA GLY A 284 -18.92 -17.68 -6.97
C GLY A 284 -20.36 -17.49 -6.52
N ASN A 285 -20.93 -18.55 -5.97
CA ASN A 285 -22.29 -18.54 -5.40
C ASN A 285 -22.29 -18.16 -3.90
N TYR A 286 -21.15 -17.81 -3.35
CA TYR A 286 -20.95 -17.27 -2.01
C TYR A 286 -19.63 -16.53 -1.93
N TYR A 287 -19.51 -15.63 -0.94
CA TYR A 287 -18.26 -14.90 -0.73
C TYR A 287 -17.24 -15.80 -0.02
N MET A 288 -16.03 -15.86 -0.56
CA MET A 288 -14.86 -16.53 0.03
C MET A 288 -13.61 -15.68 -0.20
N LYS A 289 -12.55 -16.00 0.50
CA LYS A 289 -11.22 -15.45 0.21
C LYS A 289 -10.39 -16.56 -0.42
N ASP A 290 -9.64 -16.22 -1.48
CA ASP A 290 -8.65 -17.13 -2.07
C ASP A 290 -7.58 -17.58 -1.08
#